data_39edea13cfc78b35d23da986db4d9380
#
_entry.id   39edea13cfc78b35d23da986db4d9380
#
_cell.length_a   1.000
_cell.length_b   1.000
_cell.length_c   1.000
_cell.angle_alpha   90.00
_cell.angle_beta   90.00
_cell.angle_gamma   90.00
#
_symmetry.space_group_name_H-M   'P 1'
#
loop_
_entity.id
_entity.type
_entity.pdbx_description
1 polymer ?
#
loop_
_entity_poly.entity_id
_entity_poly.type
_entity_poly.pdbx_seq_one_letter_code
_entity_poly.pdbx_strand_id
1 'polypeptide(L)'
;MLKETYYNQFKGWGTEIPEEAHKVFVMRSHGSFLAPSWELLRDWQAERINWEEYKERFRNEILSSVEARTIMKDIKKRSKDGDVYLICSCHNKENHCHRFILINMISQL
;
A
#
# COMPACT_ATOMS: atom_id res chain seq x y z
N MET A 1 3.97 14.10 -6.32
CA MET A 1 4.72 13.47 -5.22
C MET A 1 3.93 12.28 -4.66
N LEU A 2 4.62 11.20 -4.38
CA LEU A 2 3.99 10.01 -3.81
C LEU A 2 3.88 10.14 -2.29
N LYS A 3 2.66 9.99 -1.78
CA LYS A 3 2.34 10.12 -0.36
C LYS A 3 1.52 8.92 0.10
N GLU A 4 1.31 8.81 1.38
CA GLU A 4 0.47 7.77 1.97
C GLU A 4 -0.39 8.34 3.09
N THR A 5 -1.51 7.68 3.33
CA THR A 5 -2.36 7.97 4.49
C THR A 5 -3.22 6.76 4.80
N TYR A 6 -4.06 6.88 5.81
CA TYR A 6 -5.04 5.85 6.14
C TYR A 6 -6.44 6.45 6.23
N TYR A 7 -7.41 5.58 6.04
CA TYR A 7 -8.81 5.87 6.38
C TYR A 7 -9.36 4.71 7.19
N ASN A 8 -9.95 5.03 8.33
CA ASN A 8 -10.54 4.05 9.22
C ASN A 8 -11.89 4.60 9.69
N GLN A 9 -12.94 3.78 9.63
CA GLN A 9 -14.29 4.24 9.98
C GLN A 9 -14.41 4.76 11.42
N PHE A 10 -13.51 4.36 12.30
CA PHE A 10 -13.53 4.79 13.69
C PHE A 10 -12.64 6.02 13.95
N LYS A 11 -11.60 6.21 13.16
CA LYS A 11 -10.62 7.28 13.35
C LYS A 11 -10.61 8.32 12.22
N GLY A 12 -11.37 8.07 11.14
CA GLY A 12 -11.41 8.95 9.98
C GLY A 12 -10.11 8.92 9.17
N TRP A 13 -9.82 10.02 8.51
CA TRP A 13 -8.63 10.16 7.66
C TRP A 13 -7.40 10.49 8.52
N GLY A 14 -6.28 9.86 8.21
CA GLY A 14 -5.00 10.18 8.86
C GLY A 14 -4.44 11.53 8.44
N THR A 15 -4.77 11.95 7.23
CA THR A 15 -4.32 13.21 6.64
C THR A 15 -5.44 13.73 5.75
N GLU A 16 -5.60 15.04 5.67
CA GLU A 16 -6.52 15.65 4.72
C GLU A 16 -5.93 15.53 3.31
N ILE A 17 -6.74 15.05 2.36
CA ILE A 17 -6.29 14.85 0.97
C ILE A 17 -6.93 15.93 0.09
N PRO A 18 -6.12 16.71 -0.65
CA PRO A 18 -6.65 17.69 -1.61
C PRO A 18 -7.53 16.99 -2.67
N GLU A 19 -8.57 17.67 -3.13
CA GLU A 19 -9.49 17.12 -4.13
C GLU A 19 -8.79 16.72 -5.43
N GLU A 20 -7.81 17.48 -5.85
CA GLU A 20 -7.08 17.25 -7.09
C GLU A 20 -6.08 16.11 -7.01
N ALA A 21 -5.79 15.62 -5.81
CA ALA A 21 -4.85 14.51 -5.63
C ALA A 21 -5.44 13.18 -6.10
N HIS A 22 -4.61 12.34 -6.69
CA HIS A 22 -5.01 11.01 -7.11
C HIS A 22 -5.02 10.06 -5.90
N LYS A 23 -6.13 9.38 -5.69
CA LYS A 23 -6.31 8.45 -4.55
C LYS A 23 -6.22 7.01 -5.02
N VAL A 24 -5.36 6.22 -4.38
CA VAL A 24 -5.21 4.80 -4.68
C VAL A 24 -5.43 4.00 -3.41
N PHE A 25 -6.55 3.27 -3.36
CA PHE A 25 -6.86 2.40 -2.23
C PHE A 25 -6.12 1.09 -2.40
N VAL A 26 -5.25 0.75 -1.45
CA VAL A 26 -4.40 -0.44 -1.51
C VAL A 26 -4.84 -1.54 -0.57
N MET A 27 -6.04 -1.41 0.02
CA MET A 27 -6.57 -2.38 0.96
C MET A 27 -7.17 -3.59 0.27
N ARG A 28 -7.06 -4.74 0.93
CA ARG A 28 -7.67 -5.98 0.45
C ARG A 28 -9.17 -5.86 0.29
N SER A 29 -9.84 -5.13 1.18
CA SER A 29 -11.29 -4.92 1.14
C SER A 29 -11.78 -4.19 -0.10
N HIS A 30 -10.91 -3.47 -0.80
CA HIS A 30 -11.21 -2.78 -2.05
C HIS A 30 -10.79 -3.59 -3.28
N GLY A 31 -10.39 -4.85 -3.11
CA GLY A 31 -9.99 -5.71 -4.20
C GLY A 31 -8.74 -5.24 -4.95
N SER A 32 -7.88 -4.49 -4.28
CA SER A 32 -6.69 -3.93 -4.90
C SER A 32 -5.67 -5.01 -5.29
N PHE A 33 -5.10 -4.90 -6.48
CA PHE A 33 -3.95 -5.72 -6.89
C PHE A 33 -2.69 -5.38 -6.08
N LEU A 34 -2.68 -4.28 -5.35
CA LEU A 34 -1.56 -3.87 -4.49
C LEU A 34 -1.72 -4.34 -3.05
N ALA A 35 -2.78 -5.10 -2.75
CA ALA A 35 -3.00 -5.67 -1.42
C ALA A 35 -2.27 -7.01 -1.26
N PRO A 36 -1.91 -7.39 -0.02
CA PRO A 36 -1.34 -8.72 0.23
C PRO A 36 -2.38 -9.80 -0.01
N SER A 37 -1.90 -11.03 -0.28
CA SER A 37 -2.79 -12.19 -0.37
C SER A 37 -3.43 -12.46 0.99
N TRP A 38 -4.56 -13.17 0.98
CA TRP A 38 -5.20 -13.60 2.23
C TRP A 38 -4.28 -14.48 3.07
N GLU A 39 -3.51 -15.35 2.41
CA GLU A 39 -2.57 -16.25 3.09
C GLU A 39 -1.50 -15.45 3.83
N LEU A 40 -0.88 -14.47 3.15
CA LEU A 40 0.14 -13.63 3.77
C LEU A 40 -0.45 -12.82 4.93
N LEU A 41 -1.62 -12.23 4.73
CA LEU A 41 -2.28 -11.42 5.74
C LEU A 41 -2.62 -12.25 6.98
N ARG A 42 -3.12 -13.47 6.79
CA ARG A 42 -3.42 -14.37 7.91
C ARG A 42 -2.16 -14.77 8.68
N ASP A 43 -1.06 -15.08 7.98
CA ASP A 43 0.20 -15.42 8.64
C ASP A 43 0.72 -14.27 9.49
N TRP A 44 0.61 -13.05 8.97
CA TRP A 44 1.00 -11.85 9.70
C TRP A 44 0.11 -11.61 10.92
N GLN A 45 -1.21 -11.66 10.74
CA GLN A 45 -2.16 -11.44 11.84
C GLN A 45 -2.06 -12.50 12.94
N ALA A 46 -1.72 -13.72 12.58
CA ALA A 46 -1.55 -14.82 13.53
C ALA A 46 -0.13 -14.87 14.13
N GLU A 47 0.70 -13.89 13.79
CA GLU A 47 2.07 -13.79 14.28
C GLU A 47 2.94 -15.00 13.94
N ARG A 48 2.63 -15.68 12.82
CA ARG A 48 3.43 -16.82 12.33
C ARG A 48 4.70 -16.39 11.62
N ILE A 49 4.75 -15.15 11.18
CA ILE A 49 5.92 -14.57 10.49
C ILE A 49 6.24 -13.21 11.14
N ASN A 50 7.51 -12.82 11.06
CA ASN A 50 7.93 -11.50 11.52
C ASN A 50 7.80 -10.46 10.41
N TRP A 51 8.10 -9.19 10.71
CA TRP A 51 7.95 -8.11 9.74
C TRP A 51 8.88 -8.26 8.54
N GLU A 52 10.11 -8.72 8.75
CA GLU A 52 11.05 -8.93 7.65
C GLU A 52 10.57 -10.01 6.68
N GLU A 53 10.03 -11.10 7.20
CA GLU A 53 9.42 -12.16 6.38
C GLU A 53 8.19 -11.65 5.64
N TYR A 54 7.37 -10.85 6.30
CA TYR A 54 6.20 -10.23 5.68
C TYR A 54 6.62 -9.36 4.50
N LYS A 55 7.60 -8.48 4.69
CA LYS A 55 8.10 -7.59 3.63
C LYS A 55 8.60 -8.36 2.42
N GLU A 56 9.39 -9.39 2.65
CA GLU A 56 9.95 -10.20 1.58
C GLU A 56 8.85 -10.91 0.79
N ARG A 57 7.93 -11.56 1.49
CA ARG A 57 6.81 -12.25 0.85
C ARG A 57 5.91 -11.28 0.09
N PHE A 58 5.61 -10.13 0.66
CA PHE A 58 4.78 -9.13 0.02
C PHE A 58 5.43 -8.63 -1.28
N ARG A 59 6.71 -8.29 -1.23
CA ARG A 59 7.45 -7.86 -2.42
C ARG A 59 7.39 -8.91 -3.52
N ASN A 60 7.58 -10.17 -3.17
CA ASN A 60 7.53 -11.27 -4.13
C ASN A 60 6.13 -11.40 -4.75
N GLU A 61 5.08 -11.26 -3.96
CA GLU A 61 3.71 -11.28 -4.48
C GLU A 61 3.47 -10.15 -5.49
N ILE A 62 3.89 -8.94 -5.15
CA ILE A 62 3.71 -7.78 -6.02
C ILE A 62 4.53 -7.92 -7.30
N LEU A 63 5.79 -8.32 -7.20
CA LEU A 63 6.66 -8.47 -8.37
C LEU A 63 6.20 -9.61 -9.30
N SER A 64 5.47 -10.58 -8.78
CA SER A 64 4.92 -11.68 -9.56
C SER A 64 3.60 -11.33 -10.26
N SER A 65 3.01 -10.19 -9.97
CA SER A 65 1.73 -9.75 -10.53
C SER A 65 1.95 -8.72 -11.62
N VAL A 66 1.51 -9.05 -12.85
CA VAL A 66 1.59 -8.13 -13.99
C VAL A 66 0.73 -6.90 -13.70
N GLU A 67 -0.47 -7.09 -13.16
CA GLU A 67 -1.40 -6.01 -12.84
C GLU A 67 -0.81 -5.07 -11.78
N ALA A 68 -0.22 -5.63 -10.73
CA ALA A 68 0.40 -4.82 -9.68
C ALA A 68 1.57 -4.00 -10.21
N ARG A 69 2.43 -4.61 -11.03
CA ARG A 69 3.58 -3.90 -11.62
C ARG A 69 3.12 -2.77 -12.54
N THR A 70 2.09 -3.01 -13.33
CA THR A 70 1.52 -2.01 -14.23
C THR A 70 0.97 -0.83 -13.45
N ILE A 71 0.23 -1.11 -12.37
CA ILE A 71 -0.33 -0.07 -11.50
C ILE A 71 0.78 0.74 -10.83
N MET A 72 1.83 0.08 -10.35
CA MET A 72 2.95 0.79 -9.73
C MET A 72 3.64 1.76 -10.69
N LYS A 73 3.83 1.35 -11.94
CA LYS A 73 4.42 2.22 -12.96
C LYS A 73 3.53 3.43 -13.26
N ASP A 74 2.22 3.22 -13.30
CA ASP A 74 1.27 4.30 -13.50
C ASP A 74 1.31 5.29 -12.33
N ILE A 75 1.35 4.78 -11.10
CA ILE A 75 1.46 5.62 -9.91
C ILE A 75 2.74 6.45 -9.95
N LYS A 76 3.87 5.83 -10.30
CA LYS A 76 5.15 6.54 -10.41
C LYS A 76 5.07 7.68 -11.41
N LYS A 77 4.46 7.42 -12.56
CA LYS A 77 4.29 8.42 -13.60
C LYS A 77 3.41 9.59 -13.12
N ARG A 78 2.27 9.28 -12.51
CA ARG A 78 1.33 10.29 -12.00
C ARG A 78 1.95 11.13 -10.89
N SER A 79 2.79 10.53 -10.06
CA SER A 79 3.42 11.23 -8.94
C SER A 79 4.42 12.31 -9.38
N LYS A 80 4.84 12.30 -10.63
CA LYS A 80 5.70 13.36 -11.20
C LYS A 80 4.89 14.60 -11.53
N ASP A 81 3.61 14.45 -11.83
CA ASP A 81 2.74 15.54 -12.28
C ASP A 81 1.83 16.06 -11.16
N GLY A 82 1.70 15.36 -10.07
CA GLY A 82 0.83 15.76 -8.96
C GLY A 82 0.96 14.80 -7.79
N ASP A 83 0.17 15.04 -6.75
CA ASP A 83 0.18 14.20 -5.57
C ASP A 83 -0.64 12.94 -5.79
N VAL A 84 -0.06 11.80 -5.39
CA VAL A 84 -0.72 10.49 -5.37
C VAL A 84 -0.67 9.97 -3.95
N TYR A 85 -1.83 9.59 -3.40
CA TYR A 85 -1.93 9.06 -2.05
C TYR A 85 -2.26 7.57 -2.10
N LEU A 86 -1.44 6.76 -1.46
CA LEU A 86 -1.75 5.35 -1.20
C LEU A 86 -2.51 5.28 0.12
N ILE A 87 -3.68 4.67 0.10
CA ILE A 87 -4.61 4.68 1.23
C ILE A 87 -4.89 3.27 1.72
N CYS A 88 -4.69 3.04 3.01
CA CYS A 88 -4.99 1.78 3.66
C CYS A 88 -5.85 2.05 4.90
N SER A 89 -6.56 1.04 5.39
CA SER A 89 -7.36 1.16 6.62
C SER A 89 -6.52 1.03 7.89
N CYS A 90 -5.31 0.53 7.77
CA CYS A 90 -4.39 0.32 8.89
C CYS A 90 -3.77 1.65 9.32
N HIS A 91 -3.88 1.99 10.61
CA HIS A 91 -3.29 3.19 11.20
C HIS A 91 -2.05 2.84 12.04
N ASN A 92 -1.27 1.89 11.57
CA ASN A 92 -0.13 1.33 12.30
C ASN A 92 0.92 2.39 12.60
N LYS A 93 1.20 2.59 13.89
CA LYS A 93 2.14 3.60 14.37
C LYS A 93 3.60 3.19 14.19
N GLU A 94 3.86 1.91 13.94
CA GLU A 94 5.20 1.36 13.79
C GLU A 94 5.61 1.23 12.33
N ASN A 95 4.81 1.79 11.42
CA ASN A 95 5.03 1.71 9.98
C ASN A 95 4.98 0.27 9.43
N HIS A 96 4.29 -0.63 10.14
CA HIS A 96 4.13 -2.02 9.74
C HIS A 96 2.85 -2.22 8.92
N CYS A 97 2.79 -1.53 7.77
CA CYS A 97 1.69 -1.66 6.83
C CYS A 97 2.26 -1.77 5.42
N HIS A 98 1.62 -2.57 4.59
CA HIS A 98 2.09 -2.78 3.22
C HIS A 98 2.17 -1.49 2.38
N ARG A 99 1.42 -0.44 2.72
CA ARG A 99 1.52 0.82 1.99
C ARG A 99 2.92 1.43 2.07
N PHE A 100 3.63 1.25 3.18
CA PHE A 100 5.01 1.73 3.32
C PHE A 100 5.99 0.94 2.46
N ILE A 101 5.74 -0.37 2.31
CA ILE A 101 6.54 -1.21 1.42
C ILE A 101 6.32 -0.77 -0.03
N LEU A 102 5.07 -0.51 -0.40
CA LEU A 102 4.72 -0.03 -1.73
C LEU A 102 5.36 1.33 -2.05
N ILE A 103 5.35 2.27 -1.10
CA ILE A 103 6.03 3.57 -1.27
C ILE A 103 7.50 3.34 -1.62
N ASN A 104 8.18 2.48 -0.88
CA ASN A 104 9.58 2.17 -1.12
C ASN A 104 9.79 1.55 -2.49
N MET A 105 8.97 0.56 -2.86
CA MET A 105 9.08 -0.12 -4.16
C MET A 105 8.84 0.84 -5.31
N ILE A 106 7.80 1.65 -5.24
CA ILE A 106 7.45 2.61 -6.30
C ILE A 106 8.53 3.68 -6.43
N SER A 107 9.07 4.16 -5.32
CA SER A 107 10.12 5.18 -5.33
C SER A 107 11.40 4.71 -6.02
N GLN A 108 11.62 3.39 -6.06
CA GLN A 108 12.80 2.80 -6.67
C GLN A 108 12.62 2.44 -8.15
N LEU A 109 11.45 2.69 -8.71
CA LEU A 109 11.21 2.40 -10.15
C LEU A 109 11.92 3.39 -11.06
#